data_0a50943bfa1558ecf958e6e931b596c0
#
_entry.id   0a50943bfa1558ecf958e6e931b596c0
#
_cell.length_a   1.000
_cell.length_b   1.000
_cell.length_c   1.000
_cell.angle_alpha   90.00
_cell.angle_beta   90.00
_cell.angle_gamma   90.00
#
_symmetry.space_group_name_H-M   'P 1'
#
loop_
_entity.id
_entity.type
_entity.pdbx_description
1 polymer ?
#
loop_
_entity_poly.entity_id
_entity_poly.type
_entity_poly.pdbx_seq_one_letter_code
_entity_poly.pdbx_strand_id
1 'polypeptide(L)'
;MDHNNILGVVLAGGKSQRFGEDKSQVKLGDKLLIDYILSEIIDEFNEVLVVSNNLIDFKQSEKISLIKDFKKDLGPLGGVLTAMKWVKDNNKDYQWISTFPVDTPFFKNQMLKDFFKKINMKEGKLFFINSNDTRHNIFGLWSLDLMDKLEEDLDKGERKVEVWANSIG
;
A
#
# COMPACT_ATOMS: atom_id res chain seq x y z
N MET A 1 -9.75 13.17 -12.01
CA MET A 1 -9.03 13.60 -10.80
C MET A 1 -7.56 13.50 -11.15
N ASP A 2 -6.79 14.52 -10.86
CA ASP A 2 -5.35 14.49 -11.12
C ASP A 2 -4.68 13.69 -9.99
N HIS A 3 -4.16 12.49 -10.31
CA HIS A 3 -3.52 11.60 -9.34
C HIS A 3 -2.02 11.93 -9.16
N ASN A 4 -1.56 13.07 -9.69
CA ASN A 4 -0.15 13.44 -9.68
C ASN A 4 0.44 13.60 -8.27
N ASN A 5 -0.42 13.85 -7.27
CA ASN A 5 -0.02 13.98 -5.87
C ASN A 5 -0.21 12.69 -5.06
N ILE A 6 -0.46 11.55 -5.70
CA ILE A 6 -0.66 10.24 -5.07
C ILE A 6 0.44 9.28 -5.52
N LEU A 7 1.15 8.68 -4.57
CA LEU A 7 2.08 7.58 -4.82
C LEU A 7 1.33 6.24 -4.73
N GLY A 8 1.46 5.38 -5.74
CA GLY A 8 1.02 3.97 -5.64
C GLY A 8 1.97 3.17 -4.74
N VAL A 9 1.45 2.33 -3.84
CA VAL A 9 2.28 1.52 -2.92
C VAL A 9 1.78 0.09 -2.87
N VAL A 10 2.59 -0.87 -3.30
CA VAL A 10 2.30 -2.30 -3.14
C VAL A 10 2.99 -2.81 -1.88
N LEU A 11 2.20 -3.29 -0.93
CA LEU A 11 2.70 -3.91 0.29
C LEU A 11 2.91 -5.41 0.04
N ALA A 12 4.15 -5.77 -0.26
CA ALA A 12 4.58 -7.14 -0.59
C ALA A 12 5.34 -7.82 0.56
N GLY A 13 5.43 -7.18 1.72
CA GLY A 13 6.00 -7.72 2.94
C GLY A 13 4.98 -8.49 3.77
N GLY A 14 5.45 -9.48 4.50
CA GLY A 14 4.64 -10.24 5.47
C GLY A 14 4.95 -11.73 5.42
N LYS A 15 5.23 -12.32 6.60
CA LYS A 15 5.33 -13.78 6.73
C LYS A 15 3.94 -14.36 6.58
N SER A 16 3.68 -15.06 5.49
CA SER A 16 2.51 -15.92 5.38
C SER A 16 2.67 -17.11 6.34
N GLN A 17 2.19 -16.95 7.57
CA GLN A 17 2.20 -18.05 8.54
C GLN A 17 1.37 -19.27 8.09
N ARG A 18 0.49 -19.09 7.09
CA ARG A 18 -0.41 -20.14 6.60
C ARG A 18 0.15 -20.94 5.42
N PHE A 19 1.08 -20.39 4.64
CA PHE A 19 1.61 -21.03 3.43
C PHE A 19 3.09 -21.40 3.53
N GLY A 20 3.80 -21.02 4.60
CA GLY A 20 5.24 -21.31 4.77
C GLY A 20 6.15 -20.63 3.76
N GLU A 21 5.58 -19.95 2.76
CA GLU A 21 6.29 -19.25 1.69
C GLU A 21 6.06 -17.73 1.74
N ASP A 22 7.01 -16.99 1.20
CA ASP A 22 6.91 -15.55 1.04
C ASP A 22 5.87 -15.22 -0.04
N LYS A 23 4.83 -14.47 0.34
CA LYS A 23 3.76 -14.05 -0.57
C LYS A 23 4.26 -13.33 -1.81
N SER A 24 5.40 -12.67 -1.73
CA SER A 24 6.03 -11.96 -2.84
C SER A 24 6.53 -12.90 -3.95
N GLN A 25 6.79 -14.19 -3.62
CA GLN A 25 7.28 -15.22 -4.55
C GLN A 25 6.16 -16.15 -5.02
N VAL A 26 4.95 -16.03 -4.49
CA VAL A 26 3.82 -16.88 -4.86
C VAL A 26 3.37 -16.58 -6.29
N LYS A 27 3.21 -17.64 -7.08
CA LYS A 27 2.67 -17.58 -8.44
C LYS A 27 1.21 -18.01 -8.48
N LEU A 28 0.45 -17.36 -9.35
CA LEU A 28 -0.86 -17.80 -9.80
C LEU A 28 -0.77 -18.04 -11.31
N GLY A 29 -0.78 -19.31 -11.72
CA GLY A 29 -0.38 -19.70 -13.08
C GLY A 29 1.10 -19.40 -13.31
N ASP A 30 1.42 -18.72 -14.42
CA ASP A 30 2.79 -18.43 -14.81
C ASP A 30 3.33 -17.09 -14.31
N LYS A 31 2.50 -16.29 -13.60
CA LYS A 31 2.83 -14.94 -13.12
C LYS A 31 2.90 -14.86 -11.61
N LEU A 32 3.79 -14.02 -11.08
CA LEU A 32 3.81 -13.65 -9.67
C LEU A 32 2.53 -12.90 -9.28
N LEU A 33 2.06 -13.05 -8.04
CA LEU A 33 0.90 -12.29 -7.54
C LEU A 33 1.09 -10.79 -7.70
N ILE A 34 2.32 -10.30 -7.50
CA ILE A 34 2.65 -8.88 -7.65
C ILE A 34 2.44 -8.37 -9.08
N ASP A 35 2.72 -9.20 -10.11
CA ASP A 35 2.56 -8.77 -11.50
C ASP A 35 1.09 -8.52 -11.87
N TYR A 36 0.17 -9.25 -11.23
CA TYR A 36 -1.28 -8.98 -11.42
C TYR A 36 -1.66 -7.61 -10.90
N ILE A 37 -1.22 -7.24 -9.69
CA ILE A 37 -1.52 -5.93 -9.11
C ILE A 37 -0.84 -4.82 -9.89
N LEU A 38 0.47 -4.96 -10.18
CA LEU A 38 1.23 -3.94 -10.90
C LEU A 38 0.62 -3.65 -12.27
N SER A 39 0.17 -4.69 -13.01
CA SER A 39 -0.46 -4.50 -14.32
C SER A 39 -1.79 -3.73 -14.27
N GLU A 40 -2.48 -3.72 -13.13
CA GLU A 40 -3.75 -3.00 -12.97
C GLU A 40 -3.56 -1.55 -12.49
N ILE A 41 -2.42 -1.22 -11.84
CA ILE A 41 -2.25 0.10 -11.21
C ILE A 41 -1.18 0.98 -11.86
N ILE A 42 -0.23 0.42 -12.61
CA ILE A 42 0.96 1.15 -13.09
C ILE A 42 0.62 2.38 -13.95
N ASP A 43 -0.48 2.33 -14.69
CA ASP A 43 -0.91 3.43 -15.55
C ASP A 43 -1.72 4.51 -14.80
N GLU A 44 -2.13 4.24 -13.56
CA GLU A 44 -2.91 5.17 -12.76
C GLU A 44 -2.03 6.09 -11.89
N PHE A 45 -0.74 5.77 -11.76
CA PHE A 45 0.20 6.54 -10.95
C PHE A 45 1.44 6.95 -11.75
N ASN A 46 2.03 8.09 -11.39
CA ASN A 46 3.31 8.52 -11.96
C ASN A 46 4.46 7.64 -11.48
N GLU A 47 4.36 7.12 -10.26
CA GLU A 47 5.35 6.25 -9.63
C GLU A 47 4.65 5.23 -8.73
N VAL A 48 5.18 4.02 -8.67
CA VAL A 48 4.72 2.93 -7.81
C VAL A 48 5.88 2.43 -6.97
N LEU A 49 5.68 2.38 -5.66
CA LEU A 49 6.64 1.87 -4.71
C LEU A 49 6.24 0.45 -4.29
N VAL A 50 7.16 -0.49 -4.38
CA VAL A 50 6.99 -1.84 -3.83
C VAL A 50 7.76 -1.93 -2.52
N VAL A 51 7.06 -2.21 -1.42
CA VAL A 51 7.66 -2.38 -0.10
C VAL A 51 7.76 -3.88 0.20
N SER A 52 8.99 -4.40 0.27
CA SER A 52 9.24 -5.81 0.57
C SER A 52 10.60 -6.01 1.21
N ASN A 53 10.69 -6.90 2.20
CA ASN A 53 11.96 -7.29 2.81
C ASN A 53 12.80 -8.24 1.94
N ASN A 54 12.18 -8.83 0.93
CA ASN A 54 12.79 -9.80 0.03
C ASN A 54 12.97 -9.21 -1.37
N LEU A 55 13.94 -9.75 -2.10
CA LEU A 55 14.06 -9.49 -3.53
C LEU A 55 12.90 -10.17 -4.25
N ILE A 56 12.23 -9.42 -5.11
CA ILE A 56 11.13 -9.92 -5.93
C ILE A 56 11.53 -9.74 -7.39
N ASP A 57 11.45 -10.81 -8.15
CA ASP A 57 11.70 -10.79 -9.60
C ASP A 57 10.38 -10.51 -10.35
N PHE A 58 9.95 -9.25 -10.35
CA PHE A 58 8.79 -8.79 -11.08
C PHE A 58 9.21 -8.04 -12.36
N LYS A 59 8.25 -7.83 -13.26
CA LYS A 59 8.48 -7.08 -14.50
C LYS A 59 8.93 -5.65 -14.20
N GLN A 60 10.16 -5.35 -14.55
CA GLN A 60 10.78 -4.03 -14.31
C GLN A 60 10.11 -2.93 -15.12
N SER A 61 10.02 -1.74 -14.53
CA SER A 61 9.55 -0.51 -15.17
C SER A 61 10.26 0.67 -14.51
N GLU A 62 10.54 1.72 -15.28
CA GLU A 62 11.11 2.97 -14.73
C GLU A 62 10.22 3.65 -13.70
N LYS A 63 8.92 3.33 -13.72
CA LYS A 63 7.95 3.85 -12.74
C LYS A 63 7.95 3.08 -11.42
N ILE A 64 8.66 1.95 -11.30
CA ILE A 64 8.58 1.08 -10.12
C ILE A 64 9.89 1.10 -9.35
N SER A 65 9.80 1.41 -8.07
CA SER A 65 10.91 1.32 -7.12
C SER A 65 10.65 0.25 -6.06
N LEU A 66 11.65 -0.61 -5.79
CA LEU A 66 11.59 -1.63 -4.73
C LEU A 66 12.39 -1.14 -3.52
N ILE A 67 11.76 -1.10 -2.35
CA ILE A 67 12.42 -0.75 -1.08
C ILE A 67 12.13 -1.79 0.01
N LYS A 68 13.00 -1.81 1.02
CA LYS A 68 12.81 -2.65 2.22
C LYS A 68 12.08 -1.88 3.30
N ASP A 69 11.34 -2.59 4.15
CA ASP A 69 10.80 -2.01 5.38
C ASP A 69 11.93 -1.39 6.21
N PHE A 70 11.71 -0.17 6.70
CA PHE A 70 12.70 0.53 7.51
C PHE A 70 12.90 -0.15 8.88
N LYS A 71 11.88 -0.87 9.37
CA LYS A 71 11.90 -1.63 10.63
C LYS A 71 11.09 -2.92 10.47
N LYS A 72 11.67 -4.03 10.88
CA LYS A 72 11.02 -5.36 10.77
C LYS A 72 9.91 -5.53 11.80
N ASP A 73 8.98 -6.46 11.51
CA ASP A 73 7.95 -6.95 12.43
C ASP A 73 6.90 -5.89 12.87
N LEU A 74 6.73 -4.83 12.09
CA LEU A 74 5.69 -3.81 12.32
C LEU A 74 4.36 -4.12 11.63
N GLY A 75 4.27 -5.22 10.89
CA GLY A 75 3.08 -5.59 10.12
C GLY A 75 2.78 -4.62 8.97
N PRO A 76 1.54 -4.63 8.44
CA PRO A 76 1.19 -3.78 7.29
C PRO A 76 1.35 -2.28 7.56
N LEU A 77 1.09 -1.82 8.78
CA LEU A 77 1.30 -0.41 9.17
C LEU A 77 2.77 0.01 9.05
N GLY A 78 3.71 -0.92 9.28
CA GLY A 78 5.14 -0.66 9.06
C GLY A 78 5.46 -0.38 7.60
N GLY A 79 4.88 -1.15 6.67
CA GLY A 79 5.02 -0.91 5.24
C GLY A 79 4.41 0.43 4.80
N VAL A 80 3.25 0.81 5.36
CA VAL A 80 2.64 2.14 5.14
C VAL A 80 3.57 3.25 5.60
N LEU A 81 4.10 3.16 6.83
CA LEU A 81 5.04 4.15 7.36
C LEU A 81 6.34 4.20 6.54
N THR A 82 6.84 3.04 6.10
CA THR A 82 8.02 2.96 5.22
C THR A 82 7.83 3.76 3.94
N ALA A 83 6.67 3.62 3.29
CA ALA A 83 6.35 4.37 2.09
C ALA A 83 6.24 5.89 2.36
N MET A 84 5.60 6.29 3.46
CA MET A 84 5.50 7.70 3.86
C MET A 84 6.87 8.33 4.12
N LYS A 85 7.76 7.62 4.84
CA LYS A 85 9.14 8.05 5.08
C LYS A 85 9.94 8.16 3.78
N TRP A 86 9.77 7.21 2.87
CA TRP A 86 10.44 7.26 1.58
C TRP A 86 10.06 8.51 0.78
N VAL A 87 8.78 8.93 0.79
CA VAL A 87 8.34 10.19 0.16
C VAL A 87 9.08 11.38 0.75
N LYS A 88 9.16 11.47 2.07
CA LYS A 88 9.85 12.56 2.79
C LYS A 88 11.35 12.57 2.52
N ASP A 89 12.00 11.42 2.65
CA ASP A 89 13.47 11.29 2.53
C ASP A 89 13.97 11.54 1.11
N ASN A 90 13.14 11.29 0.09
CA ASN A 90 13.46 11.54 -1.30
C ASN A 90 12.90 12.90 -1.83
N ASN A 91 12.40 13.76 -0.93
CA ASN A 91 11.83 15.07 -1.26
C ASN A 91 10.79 15.01 -2.41
N LYS A 92 9.94 13.96 -2.41
CA LYS A 92 8.87 13.82 -3.41
C LYS A 92 7.67 14.68 -3.04
N ASP A 93 7.00 15.22 -4.06
CA ASP A 93 5.85 16.13 -3.90
C ASP A 93 4.51 15.37 -3.88
N TYR A 94 4.47 14.22 -3.18
CA TYR A 94 3.23 13.49 -2.94
C TYR A 94 2.59 13.96 -1.62
N GLN A 95 1.27 14.02 -1.59
CA GLN A 95 0.49 14.33 -0.38
C GLN A 95 -0.23 13.09 0.15
N TRP A 96 -0.33 12.06 -0.69
CA TRP A 96 -1.07 10.85 -0.41
C TRP A 96 -0.30 9.61 -0.88
N ILE A 97 -0.55 8.50 -0.21
CA ILE A 97 -0.19 7.17 -0.71
C ILE A 97 -1.45 6.33 -0.88
N SER A 98 -1.54 5.57 -1.97
CA SER A 98 -2.59 4.57 -2.20
C SER A 98 -2.00 3.17 -2.08
N THR A 99 -2.48 2.38 -1.12
CA THR A 99 -1.90 1.09 -0.76
C THR A 99 -2.67 -0.09 -1.34
N PHE A 100 -1.93 -1.11 -1.77
CA PHE A 100 -2.42 -2.34 -2.39
C PHE A 100 -1.73 -3.56 -1.76
N PRO A 101 -2.48 -4.58 -1.28
CA PRO A 101 -1.88 -5.83 -0.83
C PRO A 101 -1.49 -6.70 -2.03
N VAL A 102 -0.34 -7.37 -1.93
CA VAL A 102 0.18 -8.23 -3.02
C VAL A 102 -0.70 -9.47 -3.29
N ASP A 103 -1.48 -9.90 -2.31
CA ASP A 103 -2.27 -11.14 -2.36
C ASP A 103 -3.71 -10.97 -2.88
N THR A 104 -3.94 -9.98 -3.73
CA THR A 104 -5.24 -9.70 -4.35
C THR A 104 -5.16 -9.70 -5.88
N PRO A 105 -4.86 -10.85 -6.50
CA PRO A 105 -4.61 -10.95 -7.95
C PRO A 105 -5.84 -10.65 -8.82
N PHE A 106 -7.03 -10.64 -8.23
CA PHE A 106 -8.30 -10.36 -8.93
C PHE A 106 -8.74 -8.89 -8.81
N PHE A 107 -7.91 -8.04 -8.21
CA PHE A 107 -8.14 -6.60 -8.21
C PHE A 107 -8.21 -6.08 -9.65
N LYS A 108 -9.11 -5.13 -9.89
CA LYS A 108 -9.30 -4.50 -11.20
C LYS A 108 -9.18 -2.99 -11.10
N ASN A 109 -8.49 -2.40 -12.06
CA ASN A 109 -8.30 -0.95 -12.19
C ASN A 109 -9.62 -0.17 -12.06
N GLN A 110 -10.74 -0.71 -12.57
CA GLN A 110 -12.06 -0.07 -12.45
C GLN A 110 -12.47 0.16 -10.99
N MET A 111 -12.10 -0.75 -10.08
CA MET A 111 -12.40 -0.60 -8.63
C MET A 111 -11.66 0.63 -8.06
N LEU A 112 -10.42 0.85 -8.48
CA LEU A 112 -9.64 2.01 -8.08
C LEU A 112 -10.24 3.31 -8.60
N LYS A 113 -10.63 3.34 -9.87
CA LYS A 113 -11.29 4.50 -10.49
C LYS A 113 -12.60 4.85 -9.79
N ASP A 114 -13.40 3.85 -9.44
CA ASP A 114 -14.67 4.07 -8.75
C ASP A 114 -14.46 4.51 -7.30
N PHE A 115 -13.42 4.00 -6.63
CA PHE A 115 -13.01 4.46 -5.32
C PHE A 115 -12.64 5.95 -5.34
N PHE A 116 -11.75 6.37 -6.24
CA PHE A 116 -11.34 7.76 -6.35
C PHE A 116 -12.47 8.72 -6.72
N LYS A 117 -13.50 8.26 -7.44
CA LYS A 117 -14.69 9.09 -7.73
C LYS A 117 -15.55 9.35 -6.51
N LYS A 118 -15.54 8.44 -5.52
CA LYS A 118 -16.43 8.50 -4.36
C LYS A 118 -15.83 9.23 -3.15
N ILE A 119 -14.50 9.32 -3.08
CA ILE A 119 -13.83 9.96 -1.95
C ILE A 119 -13.74 11.47 -2.10
N ASN A 120 -13.79 12.17 -0.97
CA ASN A 120 -13.49 13.60 -0.88
C ASN A 120 -12.29 13.82 0.04
N MET A 121 -11.10 13.99 -0.53
CA MET A 121 -9.84 14.18 0.20
C MET A 121 -9.81 15.42 1.09
N LYS A 122 -10.77 16.34 0.96
CA LYS A 122 -10.90 17.51 1.83
C LYS A 122 -11.62 17.18 3.15
N GLU A 123 -12.36 16.07 3.19
CA GLU A 123 -13.21 15.68 4.32
C GLU A 123 -12.58 14.62 5.22
N GLY A 124 -11.47 14.02 4.81
CA GLY A 124 -10.80 12.98 5.59
C GLY A 124 -9.32 12.85 5.24
N LYS A 125 -8.59 12.11 6.09
CA LYS A 125 -7.16 11.81 5.91
C LYS A 125 -6.89 10.33 5.63
N LEU A 126 -7.93 9.47 5.74
CA LEU A 126 -7.83 8.03 5.59
C LEU A 126 -9.11 7.48 4.99
N PHE A 127 -8.98 6.73 3.89
CA PHE A 127 -10.10 6.13 3.19
C PHE A 127 -9.79 4.68 2.85
N PHE A 128 -10.77 3.78 2.95
CA PHE A 128 -10.63 2.37 2.61
C PHE A 128 -11.68 1.92 1.61
N ILE A 129 -11.31 0.95 0.77
CA ILE A 129 -12.27 0.25 -0.09
C ILE A 129 -13.12 -0.69 0.77
N ASN A 130 -14.44 -0.59 0.61
CA ASN A 130 -15.40 -1.55 1.16
C ASN A 130 -16.01 -2.37 0.03
N SER A 131 -16.16 -3.67 0.24
CA SER A 131 -16.93 -4.55 -0.64
C SER A 131 -17.73 -5.56 0.18
N ASN A 132 -18.99 -5.77 -0.17
CA ASN A 132 -19.89 -6.70 0.53
C ASN A 132 -19.87 -6.51 2.06
N ASP A 133 -20.01 -5.27 2.52
CA ASP A 133 -19.96 -4.86 3.94
C ASP A 133 -18.64 -5.20 4.66
N THR A 134 -17.59 -5.53 3.92
CA THR A 134 -16.27 -5.80 4.46
C THR A 134 -15.30 -4.69 4.09
N ARG A 135 -14.67 -4.07 5.10
CA ARG A 135 -13.58 -3.10 4.92
C ARG A 135 -12.28 -3.83 4.59
N HIS A 136 -11.64 -3.44 3.51
CA HIS A 136 -10.32 -3.93 3.12
C HIS A 136 -9.23 -3.02 3.69
N ASN A 137 -8.77 -3.32 4.90
CA ASN A 137 -7.88 -2.45 5.68
C ASN A 137 -6.51 -2.13 5.04
N ILE A 138 -6.14 -2.78 3.93
CA ILE A 138 -4.89 -2.51 3.20
C ILE A 138 -5.14 -1.79 1.88
N PHE A 139 -6.33 -1.95 1.29
CA PHE A 139 -6.74 -1.12 0.16
C PHE A 139 -7.22 0.23 0.65
N GLY A 140 -6.35 1.23 0.62
CA GLY A 140 -6.69 2.53 1.17
C GLY A 140 -5.89 3.67 0.57
N LEU A 141 -6.39 4.87 0.85
CA LEU A 141 -5.73 6.13 0.57
C LEU A 141 -5.41 6.80 1.90
N TRP A 142 -4.14 7.14 2.10
CA TRP A 142 -3.58 7.62 3.35
C TRP A 142 -2.93 8.99 3.12
N SER A 143 -3.34 10.01 3.87
CA SER A 143 -2.66 11.29 3.86
C SER A 143 -1.28 11.19 4.52
N LEU A 144 -0.27 11.85 3.94
CA LEU A 144 1.06 11.94 4.56
C LEU A 144 1.06 12.71 5.88
N ASP A 145 0.05 13.53 6.15
CA ASP A 145 -0.16 14.17 7.45
C ASP A 145 -0.30 13.18 8.62
N LEU A 146 -0.61 11.92 8.32
CA LEU A 146 -0.74 10.86 9.32
C LEU A 146 0.59 10.23 9.72
N MET A 147 1.69 10.56 9.04
CA MET A 147 2.98 9.89 9.21
C MET A 147 3.50 9.93 10.64
N ASP A 148 3.55 11.12 11.26
CA ASP A 148 4.11 11.29 12.61
C ASP A 148 3.25 10.56 13.65
N LYS A 149 1.92 10.63 13.52
CA LYS A 149 0.98 9.90 14.38
C LYS A 149 1.12 8.39 14.22
N LEU A 150 1.28 7.90 12.99
CA LEU A 150 1.47 6.48 12.72
C LEU A 150 2.78 5.98 13.33
N GLU A 151 3.87 6.73 13.21
CA GLU A 151 5.16 6.39 13.81
C GLU A 151 5.07 6.30 15.32
N GLU A 152 4.48 7.31 15.98
CA GLU A 152 4.27 7.34 17.43
C GLU A 152 3.48 6.11 17.93
N ASP A 153 2.38 5.76 17.24
CA ASP A 153 1.52 4.65 17.65
C ASP A 153 2.17 3.28 17.40
N LEU A 154 2.96 3.15 16.33
CA LEU A 154 3.78 1.95 16.10
C LEU A 154 4.84 1.76 17.18
N ASP A 155 5.46 2.84 17.67
CA ASP A 155 6.44 2.78 18.76
C ASP A 155 5.78 2.43 20.10
N LYS A 156 4.51 2.80 20.29
CA LYS A 156 3.67 2.37 21.43
C LYS A 156 3.18 0.91 21.34
N GLY A 157 3.44 0.24 20.21
CA GLY A 157 3.13 -1.17 20.02
C GLY A 157 1.85 -1.44 19.21
N GLU A 158 1.19 -0.44 18.63
CA GLU A 158 0.06 -0.71 17.74
C GLU A 158 0.53 -1.45 16.46
N ARG A 159 -0.25 -2.44 16.02
CA ARG A 159 0.08 -3.28 14.85
C ARG A 159 -1.12 -3.55 13.96
N LYS A 160 -2.35 -3.37 14.50
CA LYS A 160 -3.58 -3.71 13.79
C LYS A 160 -4.10 -2.51 13.03
N VAL A 161 -4.17 -2.62 11.71
CA VAL A 161 -4.66 -1.55 10.83
C VAL A 161 -6.07 -1.10 11.23
N GLU A 162 -6.95 -2.05 11.51
CA GLU A 162 -8.33 -1.75 11.88
C GLU A 162 -8.43 -0.95 13.17
N VAL A 163 -7.67 -1.33 14.20
CA VAL A 163 -7.67 -0.64 15.50
C VAL A 163 -7.12 0.77 15.31
N TRP A 164 -6.00 0.89 14.63
CA TRP A 164 -5.37 2.19 14.37
C TRP A 164 -6.25 3.11 13.54
N ALA A 165 -6.84 2.61 12.46
CA ALA A 165 -7.72 3.39 11.59
C ALA A 165 -8.96 3.91 12.35
N ASN A 166 -9.54 3.10 13.24
CA ASN A 166 -10.68 3.52 14.05
C ASN A 166 -10.29 4.59 15.10
N SER A 167 -9.00 4.69 15.47
CA SER A 167 -8.52 5.72 16.40
C SER A 167 -8.26 7.08 15.73
N ILE A 168 -8.14 7.08 14.39
CA ILE A 168 -7.93 8.32 13.63
C ILE A 168 -9.26 9.06 13.37
N GLY A 169 -10.40 8.36 13.32
CA GLY A 169 -11.73 8.91 13.08
C GLY A 169 -12.21 8.71 11.66
#